data_2c52a401b96ea167078c5b05dd17b160
#
_entry.id   2c52a401b96ea167078c5b05dd17b160
#
_cell.length_a   1.000
_cell.length_b   1.000
_cell.length_c   1.000
_cell.angle_alpha   90.00
_cell.angle_beta   90.00
_cell.angle_gamma   90.00
#
_symmetry.space_group_name_H-M   'P 1'
#
loop_
_entity.id
_entity.type
_entity.pdbx_description
1 polymer ?
#
loop_
_entity_poly.entity_id
_entity_poly.type
_entity_poly.pdbx_seq_one_letter_code
_entity_poly.pdbx_strand_id
1 'polypeptide(L)'
;FADSSGQLHAYNKSNGVFYRTKVENVCSKRDLYEVQYSDIEADSDDKYYARNLIETKLSESESQISVSYSRLLQCCKDAALEGDAFRRGRQAVCKLASNLIVRHPATMLADRNRAREGSSMLLEDVVLTEEEKALLDWSGWNGDHKALAELSAVATMFFSEDGSIPVNRIRETFLEKHFSILEAPIGSGFVTTSMSMFIIGSEDDSYDFDFAYMPLSSKYAALFTSDSSLEPFYRLDLPHIELMNCLHLLNCEHWDVALSRENGPLEHAIRDWAKTASN
;
A
#
# COMPACT_ATOMS: atom_id res chain seq x y z
N PHE A 1 -4.25 -14.19 1.32
CA PHE A 1 -5.57 -14.12 1.96
C PHE A 1 -6.67 -14.83 1.16
N ALA A 2 -6.64 -14.82 -0.17
CA ALA A 2 -7.64 -15.52 -0.97
C ALA A 2 -7.55 -17.04 -0.79
N ASP A 3 -8.71 -17.71 -0.89
CA ASP A 3 -8.80 -19.17 -0.94
C ASP A 3 -8.30 -19.73 -2.29
N SER A 4 -8.32 -21.06 -2.45
CA SER A 4 -7.89 -21.74 -3.68
C SER A 4 -8.70 -21.36 -4.93
N SER A 5 -9.89 -20.76 -4.75
CA SER A 5 -10.73 -20.24 -5.84
C SER A 5 -10.52 -18.74 -6.10
N GLY A 6 -9.56 -18.10 -5.43
CA GLY A 6 -9.28 -16.68 -5.54
C GLY A 6 -10.31 -15.79 -4.84
N GLN A 7 -11.11 -16.35 -3.93
CA GLN A 7 -12.12 -15.59 -3.19
C GLN A 7 -11.64 -15.23 -1.80
N LEU A 8 -12.12 -14.08 -1.33
CA LEU A 8 -11.96 -13.53 0.01
C LEU A 8 -13.30 -13.59 0.75
N HIS A 9 -13.22 -13.76 2.06
CA HIS A 9 -14.29 -13.41 2.97
C HIS A 9 -14.01 -11.98 3.47
N ALA A 10 -14.90 -11.04 3.19
CA ALA A 10 -14.69 -9.63 3.45
C ALA A 10 -15.79 -9.07 4.36
N TYR A 11 -15.45 -8.07 5.16
CA TYR A 11 -16.38 -7.30 5.97
C TYR A 11 -16.44 -5.87 5.49
N ASN A 12 -17.62 -5.41 5.14
CA ASN A 12 -17.84 -4.01 4.76
C ASN A 12 -18.19 -3.19 6.01
N LYS A 13 -17.29 -2.27 6.39
CA LYS A 13 -17.46 -1.43 7.58
C LYS A 13 -18.67 -0.50 7.48
N SER A 14 -19.02 -0.04 6.27
CA SER A 14 -20.10 0.94 6.09
C SER A 14 -21.49 0.37 6.38
N ASN A 15 -21.70 -0.92 6.09
CA ASN A 15 -23.01 -1.58 6.28
C ASN A 15 -23.01 -2.73 7.28
N GLY A 16 -21.85 -3.09 7.82
CA GLY A 16 -21.71 -4.12 8.85
C GLY A 16 -21.92 -5.56 8.37
N VAL A 17 -21.77 -5.82 7.06
CA VAL A 17 -22.09 -7.10 6.45
C VAL A 17 -20.83 -7.84 6.01
N PHE A 18 -20.77 -9.15 6.31
CA PHE A 18 -19.79 -10.07 5.71
C PHE A 18 -20.29 -10.56 4.36
N TYR A 19 -19.36 -10.68 3.39
CA TYR A 19 -19.67 -11.16 2.05
C TYR A 19 -18.45 -11.87 1.44
N ARG A 20 -18.71 -12.76 0.47
CA ARG A 20 -17.65 -13.40 -0.32
C ARG A 20 -17.48 -12.65 -1.63
N THR A 21 -16.23 -12.43 -2.01
CA THR A 21 -15.92 -11.70 -3.22
C THR A 21 -14.53 -12.08 -3.75
N LYS A 22 -14.22 -11.68 -4.96
CA LYS A 22 -12.87 -11.82 -5.52
C LYS A 22 -11.95 -10.73 -4.99
N VAL A 23 -10.63 -11.00 -5.00
CA VAL A 23 -9.58 -10.06 -4.57
C VAL A 23 -9.71 -8.71 -5.28
N GLU A 24 -9.97 -8.73 -6.58
CA GLU A 24 -10.09 -7.55 -7.44
C GLU A 24 -11.25 -6.59 -7.07
N ASN A 25 -12.21 -7.05 -6.27
CA ASN A 25 -13.38 -6.26 -5.87
C ASN A 25 -13.26 -5.69 -4.46
N VAL A 26 -12.15 -5.96 -3.76
CA VAL A 26 -11.94 -5.49 -2.39
C VAL A 26 -10.83 -4.46 -2.38
N CYS A 27 -11.05 -3.37 -1.63
CA CYS A 27 -10.07 -2.29 -1.49
C CYS A 27 -9.64 -1.69 -2.83
N SER A 28 -10.50 -1.76 -3.85
CA SER A 28 -10.24 -1.18 -5.17
C SER A 28 -10.98 0.14 -5.34
N LYS A 29 -10.28 1.13 -5.85
CA LYS A 29 -10.87 2.40 -6.27
C LYS A 29 -10.56 2.60 -7.74
N ARG A 30 -11.62 2.70 -8.55
CA ARG A 30 -11.47 2.91 -9.99
C ARG A 30 -10.75 4.23 -10.26
N ASP A 31 -9.88 4.22 -11.25
CA ASP A 31 -9.16 5.39 -11.75
C ASP A 31 -8.34 6.15 -10.66
N LEU A 32 -7.89 5.45 -9.59
CA LEU A 32 -7.17 6.07 -8.47
C LEU A 32 -5.87 6.77 -8.91
N TYR A 33 -5.18 6.20 -9.88
CA TYR A 33 -3.88 6.69 -10.38
C TYR A 33 -4.00 7.52 -11.66
N GLU A 34 -5.21 7.64 -12.21
CA GLU A 34 -5.43 8.37 -13.44
C GLU A 34 -5.36 9.89 -13.22
N VAL A 35 -4.69 10.57 -14.12
CA VAL A 35 -4.59 12.03 -14.15
C VAL A 35 -5.56 12.56 -15.21
N GLN A 36 -6.46 13.45 -14.81
CA GLN A 36 -7.44 14.05 -15.72
C GLN A 36 -6.93 15.36 -16.27
N TYR A 37 -7.19 15.61 -17.54
CA TYR A 37 -7.04 16.93 -18.12
C TYR A 37 -8.00 17.93 -17.47
N SER A 38 -7.52 19.16 -17.31
CA SER A 38 -8.28 20.21 -16.59
C SER A 38 -9.44 20.77 -17.41
N ASP A 39 -9.37 20.67 -18.72
CA ASP A 39 -10.27 21.30 -19.69
C ASP A 39 -11.23 20.31 -20.40
N ILE A 40 -11.16 19.03 -20.07
CA ILE A 40 -12.02 18.00 -20.67
C ILE A 40 -13.14 17.62 -19.71
N GLU A 41 -14.37 17.54 -20.23
CA GLU A 41 -15.54 17.15 -19.45
C GLU A 41 -15.37 15.76 -18.81
N ALA A 42 -15.87 15.64 -17.57
CA ALA A 42 -15.69 14.45 -16.74
C ALA A 42 -16.26 13.15 -17.36
N ASP A 43 -17.18 13.24 -18.28
CA ASP A 43 -17.83 12.08 -18.92
C ASP A 43 -17.16 11.64 -20.24
N SER A 44 -16.12 12.35 -20.71
CA SER A 44 -15.37 11.96 -21.92
C SER A 44 -14.46 10.76 -21.62
N ASP A 45 -14.40 9.81 -22.56
CA ASP A 45 -13.44 8.69 -22.49
C ASP A 45 -11.98 9.13 -22.61
N ASP A 46 -11.74 10.26 -23.28
CA ASP A 46 -10.41 10.83 -23.52
C ASP A 46 -9.96 11.82 -22.42
N LYS A 47 -10.67 11.87 -21.31
CA LYS A 47 -10.38 12.79 -20.20
C LYS A 47 -9.08 12.52 -19.44
N TYR A 48 -8.46 11.36 -19.64
CA TYR A 48 -7.27 10.95 -18.92
C TYR A 48 -6.00 11.16 -19.73
N TYR A 49 -5.01 11.77 -19.11
CA TYR A 49 -3.66 11.88 -19.65
C TYR A 49 -2.86 10.62 -19.33
N ALA A 50 -2.28 10.01 -20.37
CA ALA A 50 -1.47 8.78 -20.26
C ALA A 50 -2.19 7.65 -19.46
N ARG A 51 -3.44 7.40 -19.79
CA ARG A 51 -4.30 6.42 -19.14
C ARG A 51 -3.60 5.07 -18.93
N ASN A 52 -3.78 4.48 -17.76
CA ASN A 52 -3.18 3.22 -17.32
C ASN A 52 -1.64 3.19 -17.21
N LEU A 53 -0.93 4.30 -17.46
CA LEU A 53 0.54 4.31 -17.39
C LEU A 53 1.04 3.89 -16.00
N ILE A 54 0.52 4.52 -14.97
CA ILE A 54 0.92 4.27 -13.57
C ILE A 54 0.56 2.85 -13.16
N GLU A 55 -0.67 2.39 -13.47
CA GLU A 55 -1.11 1.02 -13.17
C GLU A 55 -0.24 -0.03 -13.84
N THR A 56 0.12 0.17 -15.11
CA THR A 56 1.00 -0.75 -15.84
C THR A 56 2.36 -0.84 -15.17
N LYS A 57 2.97 0.29 -14.82
CA LYS A 57 4.26 0.34 -14.14
C LYS A 57 4.23 -0.27 -12.74
N LEU A 58 3.17 -0.04 -11.98
CA LEU A 58 2.98 -0.67 -10.67
C LEU A 58 2.86 -2.19 -10.80
N SER A 59 2.09 -2.69 -11.77
CA SER A 59 1.96 -4.12 -12.04
C SER A 59 3.29 -4.78 -12.42
N GLU A 60 4.14 -4.11 -13.21
CA GLU A 60 5.49 -4.58 -13.52
C GLU A 60 6.34 -4.68 -12.25
N SER A 61 6.31 -3.66 -11.40
CA SER A 61 7.04 -3.63 -10.12
C SER A 61 6.55 -4.73 -9.16
N GLU A 62 5.25 -4.91 -9.03
CA GLU A 62 4.64 -5.95 -8.19
C GLU A 62 4.98 -7.36 -8.68
N SER A 63 5.03 -7.57 -9.98
CA SER A 63 5.45 -8.84 -10.58
C SER A 63 6.89 -9.19 -10.20
N GLN A 64 7.80 -8.21 -10.16
CA GLN A 64 9.18 -8.41 -9.71
C GLN A 64 9.28 -8.74 -8.22
N ILE A 65 8.44 -8.13 -7.39
CA ILE A 65 8.38 -8.35 -5.95
C ILE A 65 7.81 -9.74 -5.64
N SER A 66 6.82 -10.21 -6.39
CA SER A 66 6.00 -11.38 -6.09
C SER A 66 6.81 -12.67 -5.89
N VAL A 67 7.85 -12.88 -6.68
CA VAL A 67 8.73 -14.06 -6.58
C VAL A 67 9.49 -14.07 -5.25
N SER A 68 10.09 -12.95 -4.85
CA SER A 68 10.83 -12.84 -3.59
C SER A 68 9.92 -12.88 -2.39
N TYR A 69 8.73 -12.31 -2.50
CA TYR A 69 7.67 -12.37 -1.49
C TYR A 69 7.20 -13.81 -1.26
N SER A 70 6.92 -14.56 -2.31
CA SER A 70 6.52 -15.97 -2.22
C SER A 70 7.61 -16.83 -1.59
N ARG A 71 8.88 -16.55 -1.89
CA ARG A 71 10.02 -17.23 -1.26
C ARG A 71 10.12 -16.91 0.23
N LEU A 72 9.85 -15.66 0.64
CA LEU A 72 9.79 -15.31 2.06
C LEU A 72 8.72 -16.12 2.79
N LEU A 73 7.51 -16.21 2.25
CA LEU A 73 6.45 -17.03 2.84
C LEU A 73 6.84 -18.50 2.95
N GLN A 74 7.62 -19.02 1.99
CA GLN A 74 8.16 -20.38 2.08
C GLN A 74 9.23 -20.47 3.19
N CYS A 75 10.15 -19.50 3.30
CA CYS A 75 11.11 -19.45 4.42
C CYS A 75 10.39 -19.43 5.78
N CYS A 76 9.29 -18.68 5.91
CA CYS A 76 8.51 -18.67 7.14
C CYS A 76 7.91 -20.05 7.47
N LYS A 77 7.40 -20.78 6.46
CA LYS A 77 6.86 -22.14 6.64
C LYS A 77 7.93 -23.14 7.08
N ASP A 78 9.12 -23.00 6.52
CA ASP A 78 10.24 -23.92 6.74
C ASP A 78 11.09 -23.51 7.96
N ALA A 79 10.72 -22.42 8.64
CA ALA A 79 11.50 -21.78 9.73
C ALA A 79 12.95 -21.44 9.32
N ALA A 80 13.19 -21.21 8.03
CA ALA A 80 14.49 -20.86 7.45
C ALA A 80 14.64 -19.34 7.36
N LEU A 81 14.81 -18.68 8.50
CA LEU A 81 14.79 -17.21 8.65
C LEU A 81 16.15 -16.55 8.41
N GLU A 82 17.04 -17.24 7.73
CA GLU A 82 18.37 -16.78 7.39
C GLU A 82 18.68 -17.03 5.92
N GLY A 83 19.80 -16.45 5.45
CA GLY A 83 20.30 -16.66 4.10
C GLY A 83 19.68 -15.72 3.05
N ASP A 84 20.09 -15.96 1.81
CA ASP A 84 19.78 -15.07 0.68
C ASP A 84 18.29 -14.96 0.34
N ALA A 85 17.56 -16.08 0.42
CA ALA A 85 16.15 -16.11 0.10
C ALA A 85 15.33 -15.25 1.08
N PHE A 86 15.62 -15.38 2.37
CA PHE A 86 14.98 -14.58 3.42
C PHE A 86 15.34 -13.10 3.28
N ARG A 87 16.63 -12.78 3.07
CA ARG A 87 17.09 -11.40 2.90
C ARG A 87 16.43 -10.71 1.70
N ARG A 88 16.34 -11.36 0.53
CA ARG A 88 15.64 -10.83 -0.65
C ARG A 88 14.15 -10.70 -0.40
N GLY A 89 13.55 -11.64 0.31
CA GLY A 89 12.17 -11.56 0.71
C GLY A 89 11.87 -10.37 1.61
N ARG A 90 12.73 -10.11 2.62
CA ARG A 90 12.65 -8.90 3.45
C ARG A 90 12.74 -7.62 2.61
N GLN A 91 13.70 -7.53 1.68
CA GLN A 91 13.81 -6.37 0.78
C GLN A 91 12.56 -6.17 -0.07
N ALA A 92 11.96 -7.25 -0.57
CA ALA A 92 10.71 -7.22 -1.32
C ALA A 92 9.55 -6.70 -0.46
N VAL A 93 9.46 -7.12 0.80
CA VAL A 93 8.46 -6.63 1.77
C VAL A 93 8.69 -5.15 2.09
N CYS A 94 9.92 -4.70 2.30
CA CYS A 94 10.23 -3.28 2.51
C CYS A 94 9.81 -2.43 1.30
N LYS A 95 10.08 -2.89 0.07
CA LYS A 95 9.64 -2.21 -1.16
C LYS A 95 8.12 -2.18 -1.28
N LEU A 96 7.45 -3.28 -0.97
CA LEU A 96 5.98 -3.34 -0.98
C LEU A 96 5.39 -2.40 0.07
N ALA A 97 5.92 -2.42 1.30
CA ALA A 97 5.48 -1.58 2.40
C ALA A 97 5.59 -0.09 2.06
N SER A 98 6.74 0.37 1.56
CA SER A 98 6.93 1.76 1.15
C SER A 98 5.97 2.18 0.04
N ASN A 99 5.74 1.31 -0.96
CA ASN A 99 4.77 1.58 -2.00
C ASN A 99 3.34 1.71 -1.45
N LEU A 100 2.94 0.85 -0.52
CA LEU A 100 1.60 0.87 0.07
C LEU A 100 1.32 2.15 0.86
N ILE A 101 2.33 2.72 1.54
CA ILE A 101 2.21 4.00 2.25
C ILE A 101 1.91 5.13 1.27
N VAL A 102 2.72 5.27 0.22
CA VAL A 102 2.55 6.36 -0.74
C VAL A 102 1.31 6.19 -1.63
N ARG A 103 0.84 4.96 -1.80
CA ARG A 103 -0.41 4.64 -2.53
C ARG A 103 -1.68 4.94 -1.74
N HIS A 104 -1.57 5.30 -0.47
CA HIS A 104 -2.75 5.63 0.31
C HIS A 104 -3.50 6.81 -0.34
N PRO A 105 -4.83 6.72 -0.55
CA PRO A 105 -5.59 7.73 -1.30
C PRO A 105 -5.41 9.15 -0.78
N ALA A 106 -5.33 9.34 0.55
CA ALA A 106 -5.12 10.65 1.14
C ALA A 106 -3.72 11.21 0.83
N THR A 107 -2.67 10.38 0.89
CA THR A 107 -1.30 10.78 0.54
C THR A 107 -1.22 11.17 -0.93
N MET A 108 -1.74 10.30 -1.81
CA MET A 108 -1.77 10.58 -3.24
C MET A 108 -2.52 11.86 -3.59
N LEU A 109 -3.70 12.05 -3.01
CA LEU A 109 -4.50 13.26 -3.27
C LEU A 109 -3.77 14.53 -2.82
N ALA A 110 -3.13 14.50 -1.64
CA ALA A 110 -2.36 15.63 -1.13
C ALA A 110 -1.18 15.99 -2.04
N ASP A 111 -0.44 15.00 -2.55
CA ASP A 111 0.69 15.22 -3.44
C ASP A 111 0.26 15.70 -4.83
N ARG A 112 -0.83 15.15 -5.37
CA ARG A 112 -1.43 15.59 -6.63
C ARG A 112 -1.88 17.05 -6.55
N ASN A 113 -2.56 17.44 -5.47
CA ASN A 113 -2.99 18.82 -5.26
C ASN A 113 -1.79 19.77 -5.16
N ARG A 114 -0.75 19.41 -4.39
CA ARG A 114 0.49 20.18 -4.31
C ARG A 114 1.17 20.37 -5.67
N ALA A 115 1.22 19.31 -6.49
CA ALA A 115 1.78 19.39 -7.82
C ALA A 115 0.97 20.31 -8.74
N ARG A 116 -0.36 20.24 -8.71
CA ARG A 116 -1.24 21.15 -9.47
C ARG A 116 -1.11 22.60 -9.04
N GLU A 117 -1.06 22.86 -7.74
CA GLU A 117 -0.89 24.21 -7.19
C GLU A 117 0.50 24.77 -7.52
N GLY A 118 1.56 23.96 -7.33
CA GLY A 118 2.93 24.34 -7.65
C GLY A 118 3.16 24.60 -9.14
N SER A 119 2.48 23.88 -10.02
CA SER A 119 2.60 24.07 -11.48
C SER A 119 2.08 25.43 -11.95
N SER A 120 1.04 25.94 -11.31
CA SER A 120 0.53 27.29 -11.63
C SER A 120 1.51 28.41 -11.28
N MET A 121 2.41 28.17 -10.29
CA MET A 121 3.42 29.16 -9.90
C MET A 121 4.71 29.05 -10.71
N LEU A 122 5.05 27.86 -11.22
CA LEU A 122 6.34 27.59 -11.86
C LEU A 122 6.28 27.64 -13.40
N LEU A 123 5.11 27.41 -13.99
CA LEU A 123 4.98 27.21 -15.43
C LEU A 123 4.38 28.40 -16.19
N GLU A 124 3.91 29.44 -15.49
CA GLU A 124 3.50 30.70 -16.14
C GLU A 124 4.67 31.38 -16.90
N ASP A 125 5.93 31.10 -16.49
CA ASP A 125 7.15 31.69 -17.04
C ASP A 125 8.01 30.69 -17.86
N VAL A 126 7.63 29.40 -17.97
CA VAL A 126 8.44 28.41 -18.72
C VAL A 126 8.08 28.45 -20.19
N VAL A 127 8.98 29.03 -20.99
CA VAL A 127 8.90 28.95 -22.46
C VAL A 127 9.57 27.64 -22.91
N LEU A 128 8.75 26.67 -23.28
CA LEU A 128 9.23 25.42 -23.86
C LEU A 128 9.89 25.68 -25.22
N THR A 129 11.00 25.01 -25.46
CA THR A 129 11.62 24.97 -26.79
C THR A 129 10.74 24.19 -27.77
N GLU A 130 10.92 24.38 -29.08
CA GLU A 130 10.16 23.64 -30.08
C GLU A 130 10.43 22.12 -30.02
N GLU A 131 11.63 21.71 -29.59
CA GLU A 131 12.01 20.31 -29.39
C GLU A 131 11.27 19.71 -28.18
N GLU A 132 11.14 20.44 -27.09
CA GLU A 132 10.38 20.02 -25.91
C GLU A 132 8.88 19.93 -26.22
N LYS A 133 8.33 20.90 -26.96
CA LYS A 133 6.94 20.87 -27.44
C LYS A 133 6.70 19.66 -28.33
N ALA A 134 7.58 19.39 -29.29
CA ALA A 134 7.46 18.24 -30.19
C ALA A 134 7.50 16.91 -29.41
N LEU A 135 8.29 16.82 -28.35
CA LEU A 135 8.38 15.64 -27.49
C LEU A 135 7.09 15.44 -26.68
N LEU A 136 6.50 16.52 -26.19
CA LEU A 136 5.24 16.51 -25.46
C LEU A 136 4.06 16.20 -26.39
N ASP A 137 4.04 16.78 -27.58
CA ASP A 137 3.04 16.46 -28.61
C ASP A 137 3.09 14.97 -29.01
N TRP A 138 4.30 14.42 -29.16
CA TRP A 138 4.48 12.99 -29.44
C TRP A 138 3.96 12.11 -28.29
N SER A 139 4.03 12.59 -27.05
CA SER A 139 3.47 11.89 -25.87
C SER A 139 1.95 11.99 -25.76
N GLY A 140 1.29 12.75 -26.64
CA GLY A 140 -0.14 13.02 -26.60
C GLY A 140 -0.55 14.12 -25.60
N TRP A 141 0.41 14.97 -25.18
CA TRP A 141 0.13 16.09 -24.32
C TRP A 141 -0.64 17.20 -25.06
N ASN A 142 -1.71 17.68 -24.46
CA ASN A 142 -2.60 18.69 -25.06
C ASN A 142 -2.32 20.14 -24.62
N GLY A 143 -1.22 20.39 -23.90
CA GLY A 143 -0.88 21.70 -23.34
C GLY A 143 -1.31 21.91 -21.88
N ASP A 144 -1.94 20.94 -21.25
CA ASP A 144 -2.33 21.02 -19.84
C ASP A 144 -1.12 20.82 -18.92
N HIS A 145 -0.47 21.90 -18.54
CA HIS A 145 0.67 21.91 -17.61
C HIS A 145 0.35 21.32 -16.23
N LYS A 146 -0.90 21.47 -15.77
CA LYS A 146 -1.32 20.94 -14.47
C LYS A 146 -1.42 19.42 -14.50
N ALA A 147 -1.99 18.86 -15.56
CA ALA A 147 -2.04 17.41 -15.75
C ALA A 147 -0.64 16.82 -15.90
N LEU A 148 0.25 17.48 -16.64
CA LEU A 148 1.64 17.05 -16.80
C LEU A 148 2.40 17.07 -15.46
N ALA A 149 2.27 18.14 -14.67
CA ALA A 149 2.90 18.26 -13.36
C ALA A 149 2.40 17.20 -12.39
N GLU A 150 1.10 16.94 -12.38
CA GLU A 150 0.46 15.90 -11.56
C GLU A 150 0.96 14.50 -11.95
N LEU A 151 0.98 14.18 -13.24
CA LEU A 151 1.51 12.90 -13.73
C LEU A 151 2.99 12.74 -13.36
N SER A 152 3.79 13.79 -13.55
CA SER A 152 5.20 13.80 -13.20
C SER A 152 5.41 13.56 -11.70
N ALA A 153 4.63 14.21 -10.84
CA ALA A 153 4.70 14.00 -9.40
C ALA A 153 4.37 12.56 -9.01
N VAL A 154 3.28 12.00 -9.56
CA VAL A 154 2.88 10.61 -9.30
C VAL A 154 3.93 9.64 -9.83
N ALA A 155 4.43 9.83 -11.05
CA ALA A 155 5.46 8.98 -11.63
C ALA A 155 6.77 9.03 -10.83
N THR A 156 7.20 10.22 -10.40
CA THR A 156 8.39 10.41 -9.58
C THR A 156 8.26 9.70 -8.25
N MET A 157 7.11 9.81 -7.60
CA MET A 157 6.82 9.17 -6.31
C MET A 157 7.05 7.65 -6.36
N PHE A 158 6.66 6.98 -7.45
CA PHE A 158 6.72 5.52 -7.55
C PHE A 158 7.97 4.97 -8.23
N PHE A 159 8.56 5.71 -9.17
CA PHE A 159 9.54 5.13 -10.11
C PHE A 159 10.90 5.81 -10.08
N SER A 160 11.05 6.93 -9.37
CA SER A 160 12.37 7.55 -9.21
C SER A 160 13.27 6.70 -8.30
N GLU A 161 14.54 6.61 -8.66
CA GLU A 161 15.58 5.99 -7.83
C GLU A 161 16.30 7.01 -6.92
N ASP A 162 15.92 8.28 -7.00
CA ASP A 162 16.49 9.33 -6.17
C ASP A 162 16.15 9.10 -4.68
N GLY A 163 17.18 9.00 -3.84
CA GLY A 163 17.04 8.81 -2.40
C GLY A 163 16.36 9.99 -1.67
N SER A 164 16.22 11.15 -2.31
CA SER A 164 15.45 12.28 -1.76
C SER A 164 13.93 12.09 -1.86
N ILE A 165 13.47 11.17 -2.71
CA ILE A 165 12.05 10.89 -2.93
C ILE A 165 11.47 10.15 -1.72
N PRO A 166 10.27 10.56 -1.24
CA PRO A 166 9.67 9.99 -0.02
C PRO A 166 9.58 8.46 0.01
N VAL A 167 9.20 7.82 -1.09
CA VAL A 167 9.11 6.35 -1.14
C VAL A 167 10.45 5.66 -0.88
N ASN A 168 11.54 6.22 -1.38
CA ASN A 168 12.87 5.67 -1.18
C ASN A 168 13.36 5.89 0.27
N ARG A 169 13.12 7.07 0.84
CA ARG A 169 13.40 7.33 2.26
C ARG A 169 12.63 6.39 3.18
N ILE A 170 11.33 6.22 2.94
CA ILE A 170 10.49 5.28 3.68
C ILE A 170 11.05 3.85 3.54
N ARG A 171 11.44 3.44 2.33
CA ARG A 171 12.03 2.11 2.09
C ARG A 171 13.34 1.91 2.86
N GLU A 172 14.20 2.90 2.89
CA GLU A 172 15.46 2.89 3.65
C GLU A 172 15.17 2.74 5.14
N THR A 173 14.22 3.51 5.68
CA THR A 173 13.77 3.36 7.07
C THR A 173 13.33 1.92 7.36
N PHE A 174 12.51 1.29 6.50
CA PHE A 174 12.14 -0.12 6.68
C PHE A 174 13.33 -1.07 6.66
N LEU A 175 14.34 -0.81 5.83
CA LEU A 175 15.54 -1.63 5.74
C LEU A 175 16.43 -1.50 6.98
N GLU A 176 16.42 -0.37 7.66
CA GLU A 176 17.18 -0.11 8.88
C GLU A 176 16.53 -0.71 10.13
N LYS A 177 15.20 -0.83 10.16
CA LYS A 177 14.47 -1.37 11.32
C LYS A 177 14.75 -2.86 11.52
N HIS A 178 14.69 -3.30 12.76
CA HIS A 178 14.65 -4.72 13.09
C HIS A 178 13.40 -5.36 12.46
N PHE A 179 13.58 -6.55 11.89
CA PHE A 179 12.53 -7.26 11.16
C PHE A 179 12.22 -8.59 11.81
N SER A 180 11.00 -8.78 12.24
CA SER A 180 10.49 -10.02 12.81
C SER A 180 9.31 -10.55 12.01
N ILE A 181 9.18 -11.86 11.97
CA ILE A 181 8.00 -12.57 11.46
C ILE A 181 7.12 -12.98 12.63
N LEU A 182 5.84 -12.67 12.53
CA LEU A 182 4.81 -13.10 13.45
C LEU A 182 4.01 -14.25 12.82
N GLU A 183 3.83 -15.34 13.55
CA GLU A 183 3.01 -16.48 13.14
C GLU A 183 1.72 -16.53 13.95
N ALA A 184 0.59 -16.59 13.26
CA ALA A 184 -0.72 -16.77 13.89
C ALA A 184 -0.90 -18.19 14.42
N PRO A 185 -1.52 -18.38 15.60
CA PRO A 185 -1.84 -19.71 16.13
C PRO A 185 -2.84 -20.46 15.23
N ILE A 186 -2.85 -21.77 15.34
CA ILE A 186 -3.76 -22.64 14.59
C ILE A 186 -5.21 -22.27 14.94
N GLY A 187 -6.04 -22.12 13.92
CA GLY A 187 -7.46 -21.77 14.10
C GLY A 187 -7.75 -20.28 14.14
N SER A 188 -6.73 -19.43 14.18
CA SER A 188 -6.84 -17.97 14.04
C SER A 188 -6.18 -17.46 12.76
N GLY A 189 -6.09 -16.15 12.58
CA GLY A 189 -5.40 -15.57 11.43
C GLY A 189 -5.37 -14.05 11.47
N PHE A 190 -4.42 -13.49 10.73
CA PHE A 190 -4.34 -12.07 10.50
C PHE A 190 -5.42 -11.61 9.53
N VAL A 191 -5.93 -10.41 9.73
CA VAL A 191 -6.78 -9.70 8.76
C VAL A 191 -5.94 -8.71 7.98
N THR A 192 -6.41 -8.33 6.80
CA THR A 192 -5.88 -7.18 6.06
C THR A 192 -7.01 -6.21 5.74
N THR A 193 -6.68 -4.95 5.53
CA THR A 193 -7.63 -3.87 5.23
C THR A 193 -7.13 -3.09 4.01
N SER A 194 -7.85 -2.09 3.59
CA SER A 194 -7.38 -1.13 2.56
C SER A 194 -6.10 -0.40 2.97
N MET A 195 -5.92 -0.19 4.27
CA MET A 195 -4.64 0.18 4.88
C MET A 195 -3.86 -1.09 5.18
N SER A 196 -3.20 -1.67 4.20
CA SER A 196 -2.52 -2.97 4.33
C SER A 196 -1.44 -3.01 5.41
N MET A 197 -1.26 -1.94 6.16
CA MET A 197 -0.23 -1.78 7.17
C MET A 197 -0.72 -0.86 8.29
N PHE A 198 -0.28 -1.13 9.52
CA PHE A 198 -0.44 -0.28 10.67
C PHE A 198 0.92 0.29 11.07
N ILE A 199 1.02 1.60 11.28
CA ILE A 199 2.27 2.30 11.61
C ILE A 199 2.03 3.20 12.81
N ILE A 200 2.96 3.20 13.75
CA ILE A 200 3.11 4.22 14.78
C ILE A 200 4.35 5.03 14.41
N GLY A 201 4.14 6.27 14.02
CA GLY A 201 5.21 7.17 13.60
C GLY A 201 6.05 7.69 14.76
N SER A 202 7.24 8.18 14.45
CA SER A 202 8.03 9.01 15.33
C SER A 202 7.46 10.45 15.34
N GLU A 203 7.45 11.10 16.48
CA GLU A 203 7.04 12.51 16.58
C GLU A 203 8.04 13.47 15.91
N ASP A 204 9.30 13.03 15.76
CA ASP A 204 10.41 13.87 15.33
C ASP A 204 10.66 13.85 13.82
N ASP A 205 10.28 12.79 13.10
CA ASP A 205 10.49 12.67 11.64
C ASP A 205 9.26 12.03 10.96
N SER A 206 8.70 12.72 9.98
CA SER A 206 7.55 12.28 9.21
C SER A 206 7.81 11.02 8.35
N TYR A 207 9.08 10.64 8.17
CA TYR A 207 9.49 9.45 7.41
C TYR A 207 9.99 8.31 8.30
N ASP A 208 10.16 8.55 9.60
CA ASP A 208 10.54 7.53 10.57
C ASP A 208 9.32 6.98 11.32
N PHE A 209 9.47 5.79 11.91
CA PHE A 209 8.48 5.15 12.72
C PHE A 209 9.13 4.25 13.77
N ASP A 210 8.47 4.11 14.91
CA ASP A 210 8.92 3.21 15.99
C ASP A 210 8.46 1.78 15.76
N PHE A 211 7.31 1.64 15.14
CA PHE A 211 6.64 0.37 14.96
C PHE A 211 5.83 0.36 13.66
N ALA A 212 6.00 -0.68 12.86
CA ALA A 212 5.12 -0.96 11.72
C ALA A 212 4.79 -2.45 11.65
N TYR A 213 3.54 -2.74 11.34
CA TYR A 213 2.99 -4.08 11.23
C TYR A 213 2.28 -4.25 9.91
N MET A 214 2.59 -5.33 9.20
CA MET A 214 2.00 -5.63 7.90
C MET A 214 1.64 -7.12 7.80
N PRO A 215 0.35 -7.47 7.65
CA PRO A 215 -0.06 -8.84 7.33
C PRO A 215 0.51 -9.28 5.99
N LEU A 216 1.28 -10.37 5.98
CA LEU A 216 1.83 -10.99 4.76
C LEU A 216 0.88 -12.05 4.20
N SER A 217 0.16 -12.73 5.07
CA SER A 217 -0.85 -13.73 4.75
C SER A 217 -1.76 -13.89 5.96
N SER A 218 -2.78 -14.73 5.85
CA SER A 218 -3.59 -15.09 7.02
C SER A 218 -2.78 -15.74 8.14
N LYS A 219 -1.61 -16.32 7.84
CA LYS A 219 -0.79 -17.03 8.80
C LYS A 219 0.40 -16.23 9.30
N TYR A 220 0.96 -15.34 8.49
CA TYR A 220 2.19 -14.61 8.80
C TYR A 220 1.99 -13.10 8.65
N ALA A 221 2.68 -12.35 9.51
CA ALA A 221 2.80 -10.90 9.39
C ALA A 221 4.27 -10.48 9.58
N ALA A 222 4.63 -9.35 9.03
CA ALA A 222 5.89 -8.67 9.25
C ALA A 222 5.74 -7.63 10.36
N LEU A 223 6.70 -7.57 11.25
CA LEU A 223 6.88 -6.56 12.26
C LEU A 223 8.20 -5.83 12.00
N PHE A 224 8.16 -4.52 11.97
CA PHE A 224 9.31 -3.64 11.89
C PHE A 224 9.35 -2.77 13.14
N THR A 225 10.50 -2.69 13.80
CA THR A 225 10.64 -1.91 15.03
C THR A 225 12.06 -1.39 15.22
N SER A 226 12.22 -0.34 16.02
CA SER A 226 13.53 0.15 16.45
C SER A 226 14.15 -0.73 17.55
N ASP A 227 13.38 -1.60 18.21
CA ASP A 227 13.87 -2.51 19.22
C ASP A 227 14.56 -3.74 18.61
N SER A 228 15.89 -3.71 18.59
CA SER A 228 16.73 -4.80 18.08
C SER A 228 16.86 -6.00 19.03
N SER A 229 16.29 -5.93 20.25
CA SER A 229 16.30 -7.03 21.20
C SER A 229 15.24 -8.09 20.90
N LEU A 230 14.32 -7.81 19.99
CA LEU A 230 13.28 -8.74 19.59
C LEU A 230 13.83 -9.92 18.82
N GLU A 231 13.24 -11.09 19.00
CA GLU A 231 13.55 -12.28 18.22
C GLU A 231 13.11 -12.12 16.75
N PRO A 232 13.79 -12.77 15.79
CA PRO A 232 13.39 -12.68 14.38
C PRO A 232 12.09 -13.41 14.06
N PHE A 233 11.55 -14.20 15.00
CA PHE A 233 10.32 -14.97 14.82
C PHE A 233 9.54 -15.14 16.13
N TYR A 234 8.25 -14.85 16.08
CA TYR A 234 7.33 -15.06 17.19
C TYR A 234 6.12 -15.88 16.77
N ARG A 235 5.77 -16.87 17.59
CA ARG A 235 4.44 -17.48 17.56
C ARG A 235 3.56 -16.74 18.54
N LEU A 236 2.55 -16.07 18.00
CA LEU A 236 1.60 -15.33 18.81
C LEU A 236 0.61 -16.29 19.49
N ASP A 237 0.10 -15.86 20.62
CA ASP A 237 -1.11 -16.43 21.20
C ASP A 237 -2.37 -15.69 20.71
N LEU A 238 -3.54 -16.19 21.07
CA LEU A 238 -4.80 -15.64 20.60
C LEU A 238 -5.02 -14.17 21.03
N PRO A 239 -4.76 -13.75 22.29
CA PRO A 239 -4.91 -12.37 22.69
C PRO A 239 -4.05 -11.39 21.88
N HIS A 240 -2.80 -11.76 21.58
CA HIS A 240 -1.92 -10.90 20.80
C HIS A 240 -2.39 -10.73 19.35
N ILE A 241 -2.87 -11.81 18.72
CA ILE A 241 -3.38 -11.69 17.33
C ILE A 241 -4.69 -10.91 17.28
N GLU A 242 -5.55 -11.05 18.30
CA GLU A 242 -6.76 -10.24 18.41
C GLU A 242 -6.42 -8.76 18.57
N LEU A 243 -5.44 -8.41 19.41
CA LEU A 243 -4.95 -7.04 19.54
C LEU A 243 -4.42 -6.49 18.22
N MET A 244 -3.56 -7.24 17.50
CA MET A 244 -3.00 -6.82 16.23
C MET A 244 -4.08 -6.59 15.17
N ASN A 245 -5.06 -7.48 15.09
CA ASN A 245 -6.19 -7.34 14.19
C ASN A 245 -7.07 -6.14 14.57
N CYS A 246 -7.28 -5.90 15.85
CA CYS A 246 -8.03 -4.74 16.35
C CYS A 246 -7.35 -3.42 15.96
N LEU A 247 -6.05 -3.30 16.21
CA LEU A 247 -5.27 -2.11 15.84
C LEU A 247 -5.32 -1.86 14.32
N HIS A 248 -5.21 -2.93 13.54
CA HIS A 248 -5.30 -2.84 12.08
C HIS A 248 -6.68 -2.38 11.61
N LEU A 249 -7.75 -2.89 12.22
CA LEU A 249 -9.13 -2.50 11.92
C LEU A 249 -9.42 -1.04 12.32
N LEU A 250 -8.95 -0.61 13.50
CA LEU A 250 -9.15 0.77 13.98
C LEU A 250 -8.46 1.80 13.10
N ASN A 251 -7.30 1.44 12.52
CA ASN A 251 -6.57 2.31 11.60
C ASN A 251 -7.20 2.41 10.20
N CYS A 252 -8.23 1.61 9.92
CA CYS A 252 -8.92 1.59 8.63
C CYS A 252 -10.23 2.39 8.70
N GLU A 253 -10.26 3.61 8.16
CA GLU A 253 -11.40 4.52 8.32
C GLU A 253 -12.65 4.09 7.54
N HIS A 254 -12.53 3.71 6.26
CA HIS A 254 -13.69 3.65 5.35
C HIS A 254 -13.76 2.42 4.45
N TRP A 255 -12.97 1.36 4.69
CA TRP A 255 -12.78 0.31 3.70
C TRP A 255 -13.07 -1.07 4.25
N ASP A 256 -13.17 -2.02 3.33
CA ASP A 256 -13.44 -3.40 3.66
C ASP A 256 -12.27 -4.08 4.37
N VAL A 257 -12.58 -4.99 5.27
CA VAL A 257 -11.62 -5.87 5.92
C VAL A 257 -11.64 -7.21 5.23
N ALA A 258 -10.50 -7.71 4.82
CA ALA A 258 -10.39 -9.00 4.17
C ALA A 258 -9.87 -10.08 5.14
N LEU A 259 -10.58 -11.21 5.16
CA LEU A 259 -10.22 -12.42 5.87
C LEU A 259 -9.92 -13.53 4.86
N SER A 260 -9.12 -14.52 5.27
CA SER A 260 -8.81 -15.66 4.39
C SER A 260 -9.98 -16.65 4.24
N ARG A 261 -10.86 -16.72 5.23
CA ARG A 261 -12.00 -17.65 5.30
C ARG A 261 -13.01 -17.20 6.32
N GLU A 262 -14.19 -17.76 6.27
CA GLU A 262 -15.19 -17.67 7.35
C GLU A 262 -14.58 -18.17 8.67
N ASN A 263 -14.66 -17.34 9.70
CA ASN A 263 -14.17 -17.63 11.04
C ASN A 263 -15.09 -16.95 12.05
N GLY A 264 -16.05 -17.69 12.56
CA GLY A 264 -17.08 -17.17 13.44
C GLY A 264 -16.58 -16.35 14.64
N PRO A 265 -15.59 -16.82 15.42
CA PRO A 265 -15.02 -16.03 16.51
C PRO A 265 -14.38 -14.71 16.03
N LEU A 266 -13.60 -14.73 14.96
CA LEU A 266 -12.97 -13.53 14.40
C LEU A 266 -14.02 -12.57 13.80
N GLU A 267 -15.04 -13.07 13.13
CA GLU A 267 -16.15 -12.27 12.64
C GLU A 267 -16.91 -11.57 13.77
N HIS A 268 -17.13 -12.26 14.89
CA HIS A 268 -17.75 -11.65 16.06
C HIS A 268 -16.89 -10.53 16.62
N ALA A 269 -15.60 -10.77 16.81
CA ALA A 269 -14.65 -9.78 17.27
C ALA A 269 -14.60 -8.55 16.34
N ILE A 270 -14.54 -8.75 15.02
CA ILE A 270 -14.54 -7.66 14.03
C ILE A 270 -15.81 -6.80 14.15
N ARG A 271 -16.99 -7.42 14.31
CA ARG A 271 -18.25 -6.67 14.50
C ARG A 271 -18.24 -5.83 15.79
N ASP A 272 -17.69 -6.36 16.87
CA ASP A 272 -17.61 -5.65 18.13
C ASP A 272 -16.58 -4.50 18.08
N TRP A 273 -15.42 -4.72 17.48
CA TRP A 273 -14.43 -3.66 17.25
C TRP A 273 -14.96 -2.55 16.32
N ALA A 274 -15.66 -2.91 15.25
CA ALA A 274 -16.26 -1.94 14.34
C ALA A 274 -17.30 -1.03 15.04
N LYS A 275 -18.08 -1.58 15.97
CA LYS A 275 -19.02 -0.78 16.78
C LYS A 275 -18.28 0.20 17.70
N THR A 276 -17.17 -0.25 18.30
CA THR A 276 -16.37 0.57 19.22
C THR A 276 -15.69 1.73 18.49
N ALA A 277 -15.23 1.50 17.25
CA ALA A 277 -14.59 2.52 16.43
C ALA A 277 -15.56 3.57 15.85
N SER A 278 -16.87 3.30 15.89
CA SER A 278 -17.90 4.23 15.38
C SER A 278 -18.46 5.17 16.45
N ASN A 279 -18.06 5.01 17.70
CA ASN A 279 -18.40 5.86 18.86
C ASN A 279 -17.24 6.78 19.22
#